data_d4f206832174af27708fca1b1d69b6a9
#
_entry.id   d4f206832174af27708fca1b1d69b6a9
#
_cell.length_a   1.000
_cell.length_b   1.000
_cell.length_c   1.000
_cell.angle_alpha   90.00
_cell.angle_beta   90.00
_cell.angle_gamma   90.00
#
_symmetry.space_group_name_H-M   'P 1'
#
loop_
_entity.id
_entity.type
_entity.pdbx_description
1 polymer ?
#
loop_
_entity_poly.entity_id
_entity_poly.type
_entity_poly.pdbx_seq_one_letter_code
_entity_poly.pdbx_strand_id
1 'polypeptide(L)'
;MSVEHPNAIAYRQTADAFRSGDQARVVSYIDELIVWQVPGTHDMAGDIHGREALLAWLARLRTKGFWLTEDDVFGNDEHVCALSIMGARRTGVEVQTRVVSVFNYRDGRQLERWFYPDDMAAWNRIFAD
;
A
#
# COMPACT_ATOMS: atom_id res chain seq x y z
N MET A 1 -24.17 -5.41 -14.89
CA MET A 1 -22.95 -5.97 -14.32
C MET A 1 -21.79 -5.05 -14.62
N SER A 2 -21.12 -4.57 -13.61
CA SER A 2 -19.96 -3.70 -13.79
C SER A 2 -18.72 -4.54 -14.08
N VAL A 3 -17.89 -4.04 -14.99
CA VAL A 3 -16.58 -4.64 -15.29
C VAL A 3 -15.53 -3.88 -14.51
N GLU A 4 -14.70 -4.60 -13.78
CA GLU A 4 -13.62 -3.99 -13.00
C GLU A 4 -12.56 -3.42 -13.96
N HIS A 5 -12.12 -2.19 -13.70
CA HIS A 5 -11.11 -1.54 -14.52
C HIS A 5 -9.75 -2.29 -14.44
N PRO A 6 -9.01 -2.41 -15.56
CA PRO A 6 -7.71 -3.10 -15.55
C PRO A 6 -6.72 -2.62 -14.49
N ASN A 7 -6.71 -1.32 -14.17
CA ASN A 7 -5.84 -0.78 -13.13
C ASN A 7 -6.26 -1.23 -11.74
N ALA A 8 -7.56 -1.38 -11.47
CA ALA A 8 -8.05 -1.95 -10.22
C ALA A 8 -7.66 -3.43 -10.10
N ILE A 9 -7.76 -4.18 -11.19
CA ILE A 9 -7.31 -5.58 -11.24
C ILE A 9 -5.80 -5.65 -10.96
N ALA A 10 -5.01 -4.79 -11.59
CA ALA A 10 -3.55 -4.74 -11.37
C ALA A 10 -3.21 -4.45 -9.91
N TYR A 11 -3.95 -3.54 -9.27
CA TYR A 11 -3.74 -3.29 -7.83
C TYR A 11 -4.04 -4.53 -6.99
N ARG A 12 -5.15 -5.23 -7.25
CA ARG A 12 -5.48 -6.45 -6.49
C ARG A 12 -4.42 -7.52 -6.65
N GLN A 13 -3.88 -7.67 -7.85
CA GLN A 13 -2.79 -8.62 -8.11
C GLN A 13 -1.51 -8.22 -7.41
N THR A 14 -1.22 -6.92 -7.33
CA THR A 14 -0.06 -6.41 -6.57
C THR A 14 -0.21 -6.71 -5.08
N ALA A 15 -1.38 -6.47 -4.52
CA ALA A 15 -1.66 -6.76 -3.11
C ALA A 15 -1.54 -8.26 -2.80
N ASP A 16 -2.05 -9.12 -3.68
CA ASP A 16 -1.92 -10.57 -3.55
C ASP A 16 -0.46 -11.01 -3.63
N ALA A 17 0.31 -10.43 -4.53
CA ALA A 17 1.74 -10.71 -4.66
C ALA A 17 2.50 -10.29 -3.40
N PHE A 18 2.15 -9.15 -2.82
CA PHE A 18 2.75 -8.70 -1.56
C PHE A 18 2.43 -9.67 -0.42
N ARG A 19 1.17 -10.10 -0.29
CA ARG A 19 0.76 -11.04 0.75
C ARG A 19 1.46 -12.40 0.63
N SER A 20 1.67 -12.87 -0.60
CA SER A 20 2.34 -14.15 -0.86
C SER A 20 3.86 -14.07 -0.82
N GLY A 21 4.43 -12.88 -0.70
CA GLY A 21 5.88 -12.68 -0.72
C GLY A 21 6.51 -12.80 -2.10
N ASP A 22 5.72 -12.69 -3.17
CA ASP A 22 6.21 -12.78 -4.55
C ASP A 22 6.75 -11.42 -5.00
N GLN A 23 8.00 -11.14 -4.67
CA GLN A 23 8.63 -9.86 -4.95
C GLN A 23 8.73 -9.58 -6.46
N ALA A 24 8.98 -10.57 -7.28
CA ALA A 24 9.08 -10.38 -8.73
C ALA A 24 7.75 -9.91 -9.31
N ARG A 25 6.62 -10.45 -8.83
CA ARG A 25 5.30 -9.99 -9.25
C ARG A 25 5.01 -8.57 -8.75
N VAL A 26 5.36 -8.25 -7.50
CA VAL A 26 5.20 -6.88 -6.98
C VAL A 26 5.93 -5.90 -7.89
N VAL A 27 7.18 -6.19 -8.22
CA VAL A 27 8.02 -5.33 -9.10
C VAL A 27 7.37 -5.11 -10.47
N SER A 28 6.72 -6.13 -11.03
CA SER A 28 6.11 -6.03 -12.36
C SER A 28 4.96 -5.03 -12.45
N TYR A 29 4.34 -4.68 -11.32
CA TYR A 29 3.21 -3.75 -11.26
C TYR A 29 3.60 -2.34 -10.79
N ILE A 30 4.87 -2.10 -10.53
CA ILE A 30 5.36 -0.84 -9.96
C ILE A 30 6.28 -0.16 -10.95
N ASP A 31 5.98 1.13 -11.26
CA ASP A 31 6.85 1.94 -12.12
C ASP A 31 8.20 2.16 -11.42
N GLU A 32 9.27 2.20 -12.21
CA GLU A 32 10.62 2.44 -11.69
C GLU A 32 10.70 3.77 -10.92
N LEU A 33 9.91 4.77 -11.32
CA LEU A 33 9.86 6.10 -10.74
C LEU A 33 8.79 6.26 -9.66
N ILE A 34 8.30 5.16 -9.09
CA ILE A 34 7.25 5.16 -8.07
C ILE A 34 7.56 6.13 -6.92
N VAL A 35 6.53 6.82 -6.45
CA VAL A 35 6.60 7.62 -5.22
C VAL A 35 5.44 7.24 -4.32
N TRP A 36 5.74 6.83 -3.10
CA TRP A 36 4.75 6.64 -2.05
C TRP A 36 4.87 7.78 -1.04
N GLN A 37 3.75 8.42 -0.74
CA GLN A 37 3.68 9.48 0.26
C GLN A 37 3.06 8.91 1.52
N VAL A 38 3.91 8.55 2.49
CA VAL A 38 3.49 7.89 3.73
C VAL A 38 3.34 8.93 4.83
N PRO A 39 2.11 9.16 5.32
CA PRO A 39 1.87 10.16 6.35
C PRO A 39 2.29 9.67 7.74
N GLY A 40 2.29 10.58 8.70
CA GLY A 40 2.48 10.26 10.10
C GLY A 40 3.78 10.79 10.67
N THR A 41 4.02 10.42 11.93
CA THR A 41 5.19 10.86 12.71
C THR A 41 6.09 9.69 13.12
N HIS A 42 5.86 8.51 12.53
CA HIS A 42 6.66 7.31 12.76
C HIS A 42 7.93 7.31 11.89
N ASP A 43 8.86 6.41 12.19
CA ASP A 43 10.16 6.36 11.51
C ASP A 43 10.09 5.96 10.04
N MET A 44 8.98 5.36 9.61
CA MET A 44 8.79 4.94 8.22
C MET A 44 7.97 5.94 7.40
N ALA A 45 7.64 7.12 7.98
CA ALA A 45 6.90 8.17 7.30
C ALA A 45 7.79 8.95 6.35
N GLY A 46 7.15 9.63 5.39
CA GLY A 46 7.82 10.48 4.41
C GLY A 46 7.62 9.97 3.00
N ASP A 47 8.25 10.64 2.04
CA ASP A 47 8.19 10.27 0.65
C ASP A 47 9.22 9.18 0.34
N ILE A 48 8.76 8.11 -0.29
CA ILE A 48 9.62 7.01 -0.71
C ILE A 48 9.74 7.11 -2.22
N HIS A 49 10.95 7.36 -2.71
CA HIS A 49 11.22 7.58 -4.13
C HIS A 49 11.94 6.40 -4.75
N GLY A 50 11.32 5.84 -5.78
CA GLY A 50 11.91 4.78 -6.59
C GLY A 50 11.58 3.39 -6.10
N ARG A 51 11.61 2.45 -7.06
CA ARG A 51 11.22 1.05 -6.82
C ARG A 51 12.12 0.38 -5.79
N GLU A 52 13.42 0.62 -5.86
CA GLU A 52 14.38 0.00 -4.96
C GLU A 52 14.14 0.42 -3.50
N ALA A 53 13.95 1.73 -3.27
CA ALA A 53 13.63 2.25 -1.94
C ALA A 53 12.30 1.70 -1.42
N LEU A 54 11.31 1.57 -2.30
CA LEU A 54 10.01 1.01 -1.93
C LEU A 54 10.14 -0.46 -1.53
N LEU A 55 10.91 -1.25 -2.26
CA LEU A 55 11.11 -2.66 -1.90
C LEU A 55 11.79 -2.81 -0.54
N ALA A 56 12.76 -1.96 -0.23
CA ALA A 56 13.40 -1.94 1.09
C ALA A 56 12.39 -1.55 2.20
N TRP A 57 11.53 -0.58 1.92
CA TRP A 57 10.48 -0.16 2.84
C TRP A 57 9.48 -1.29 3.09
N LEU A 58 9.05 -1.99 2.04
CA LEU A 58 8.13 -3.12 2.15
C LEU A 58 8.76 -4.29 2.94
N ALA A 59 10.04 -4.54 2.76
CA ALA A 59 10.76 -5.57 3.52
C ALA A 59 10.76 -5.23 5.02
N ARG A 60 10.98 -3.96 5.36
CA ARG A 60 10.90 -3.50 6.74
C ARG A 60 9.48 -3.63 7.30
N LEU A 61 8.48 -3.29 6.50
CA LEU A 61 7.07 -3.40 6.90
C LEU A 61 6.69 -4.84 7.26
N ARG A 62 7.21 -5.83 6.52
CA ARG A 62 6.94 -7.23 6.78
C ARG A 62 7.38 -7.66 8.19
N THR A 63 8.43 -7.05 8.74
CA THR A 63 8.93 -7.37 10.09
C THR A 63 8.03 -6.86 11.20
N LYS A 64 7.07 -6.00 10.85
CA LYS A 64 6.16 -5.34 11.82
C LYS A 64 4.88 -6.12 12.08
N GLY A 65 4.69 -7.29 11.47
CA GLY A 65 3.44 -8.01 11.56
C GLY A 65 2.29 -7.32 10.84
N PHE A 66 2.61 -6.58 9.80
CA PHE A 66 1.64 -5.82 9.00
C PHE A 66 0.65 -6.74 8.30
N TRP A 67 -0.60 -6.31 8.26
CA TRP A 67 -1.65 -6.97 7.48
C TRP A 67 -2.57 -5.94 6.88
N LEU A 68 -3.24 -6.32 5.79
CA LEU A 68 -4.26 -5.49 5.17
C LEU A 68 -5.37 -6.34 4.56
N THR A 69 -6.57 -5.79 4.55
CA THR A 69 -7.71 -6.33 3.79
C THR A 69 -8.32 -5.20 2.98
N GLU A 70 -8.72 -5.48 1.75
CA GLU A 70 -9.45 -4.52 0.93
C GLU A 70 -10.94 -4.77 1.07
N ASP A 71 -11.71 -3.70 1.40
CA ASP A 71 -13.16 -3.73 1.38
C ASP A 71 -13.68 -3.49 -0.03
N ASP A 72 -13.04 -2.58 -0.78
CA ASP A 72 -13.38 -2.26 -2.15
C ASP A 72 -12.18 -1.66 -2.88
N VAL A 73 -12.12 -1.88 -4.19
CA VAL A 73 -11.11 -1.30 -5.07
C VAL A 73 -11.79 -0.92 -6.37
N PHE A 74 -11.59 0.31 -6.81
CA PHE A 74 -12.15 0.79 -8.07
C PHE A 74 -11.21 1.81 -8.70
N GLY A 75 -11.36 2.03 -10.00
CA GLY A 75 -10.45 2.95 -10.67
C GLY A 75 -10.85 3.27 -12.10
N ASN A 76 -10.02 4.09 -12.71
CA ASN A 76 -10.12 4.52 -14.10
C ASN A 76 -8.72 4.51 -14.73
N ASP A 77 -8.59 5.13 -15.90
CA ASP A 77 -7.32 5.12 -16.64
C ASP A 77 -6.18 5.78 -15.89
N GLU A 78 -6.47 6.72 -14.99
CA GLU A 78 -5.45 7.50 -14.28
C GLU A 78 -5.32 7.13 -12.81
N HIS A 79 -6.43 6.75 -12.16
CA HIS A 79 -6.48 6.58 -10.73
C HIS A 79 -7.03 5.23 -10.30
N VAL A 80 -6.55 4.75 -9.18
CA VAL A 80 -7.17 3.66 -8.42
C VAL A 80 -7.41 4.15 -7.01
N CYS A 81 -8.54 3.75 -6.44
CA CYS A 81 -8.88 4.01 -5.06
C CYS A 81 -9.10 2.67 -4.37
N ALA A 82 -8.44 2.47 -3.23
CA ALA A 82 -8.60 1.26 -2.42
C ALA A 82 -9.12 1.65 -1.03
N LEU A 83 -10.24 1.04 -0.65
CA LEU A 83 -10.83 1.16 0.68
C LEU A 83 -10.38 -0.05 1.47
N SER A 84 -9.53 0.16 2.48
CA SER A 84 -8.84 -0.93 3.15
C SER A 84 -8.93 -0.80 4.66
N ILE A 85 -8.67 -1.90 5.35
CA ILE A 85 -8.28 -1.90 6.76
C ILE A 85 -6.84 -2.35 6.80
N MET A 86 -6.00 -1.58 7.47
CA MET A 86 -4.59 -1.89 7.67
C MET A 86 -4.29 -1.97 9.15
N GLY A 87 -3.42 -2.89 9.52
CA GLY A 87 -3.07 -3.07 10.91
C GLY A 87 -1.73 -3.75 11.10
N ALA A 88 -1.39 -3.96 12.35
CA ALA A 88 -0.21 -4.71 12.74
C ALA A 88 -0.54 -5.57 13.95
N ARG A 89 0.06 -6.76 13.98
CA ARG A 89 -0.05 -7.68 15.10
C ARG A 89 1.34 -8.24 15.39
N ARG A 90 1.88 -7.83 16.51
CA ARG A 90 3.18 -8.27 17.02
C ARG A 90 3.20 -8.11 18.53
N THR A 91 4.25 -8.59 19.18
CA THR A 91 4.36 -8.48 20.65
C THR A 91 4.22 -7.03 21.10
N GLY A 92 3.21 -6.76 21.96
CA GLY A 92 2.95 -5.45 22.50
C GLY A 92 2.19 -4.49 21.57
N VAL A 93 1.86 -4.93 20.35
CA VAL A 93 1.11 -4.10 19.39
C VAL A 93 0.02 -4.92 18.73
N GLU A 94 -1.23 -4.46 18.88
CA GLU A 94 -2.36 -4.93 18.10
C GLU A 94 -3.22 -3.72 17.78
N VAL A 95 -3.21 -3.30 16.53
CA VAL A 95 -3.81 -2.03 16.12
C VAL A 95 -4.31 -2.14 14.69
N GLN A 96 -5.37 -1.40 14.38
CA GLN A 96 -5.89 -1.29 13.02
C GLN A 96 -6.56 0.06 12.81
N THR A 97 -6.62 0.46 11.55
CA THR A 97 -7.32 1.68 11.12
C THR A 97 -7.85 1.49 9.71
N ARG A 98 -8.92 2.20 9.38
CA ARG A 98 -9.35 2.31 7.99
C ARG A 98 -8.41 3.22 7.22
N VAL A 99 -8.10 2.85 6.00
CA VAL A 99 -7.20 3.62 5.14
C VAL A 99 -7.80 3.70 3.74
N VAL A 100 -7.93 4.92 3.24
CA VAL A 100 -8.18 5.13 1.82
C VAL A 100 -6.83 5.35 1.15
N SER A 101 -6.51 4.55 0.16
CA SER A 101 -5.34 4.79 -0.67
C SER A 101 -5.79 5.28 -2.04
N VAL A 102 -5.10 6.30 -2.53
CA VAL A 102 -5.30 6.82 -3.88
C VAL A 102 -3.99 6.62 -4.64
N PHE A 103 -4.10 6.11 -5.86
CA PHE A 103 -2.96 5.79 -6.71
C PHE A 103 -3.09 6.50 -8.03
N ASN A 104 -1.97 6.97 -8.58
CA ASN A 104 -1.84 7.24 -10.01
C ASN A 104 -1.25 6.01 -10.69
N TYR A 105 -1.86 5.64 -11.80
CA TYR A 105 -1.39 4.56 -12.66
C TYR A 105 -0.94 5.10 -14.00
N ARG A 106 0.12 4.53 -14.55
CA ARG A 106 0.63 4.81 -15.89
C ARG A 106 1.05 3.51 -16.53
N ASP A 107 0.47 3.22 -17.71
CA ASP A 107 0.76 2.00 -18.46
C ASP A 107 0.59 0.71 -17.63
N GLY A 108 -0.44 0.68 -16.80
CA GLY A 108 -0.76 -0.48 -15.97
C GLY A 108 0.12 -0.64 -14.73
N ARG A 109 0.93 0.36 -14.40
CA ARG A 109 1.84 0.32 -13.25
C ARG A 109 1.54 1.46 -12.28
N GLN A 110 1.72 1.19 -10.97
CA GLN A 110 1.65 2.23 -9.95
C GLN A 110 2.77 3.24 -10.17
N LEU A 111 2.40 4.51 -10.23
CA LEU A 111 3.34 5.63 -10.32
C LEU A 111 3.42 6.45 -9.04
N GLU A 112 2.28 6.64 -8.35
CA GLU A 112 2.22 7.33 -7.06
C GLU A 112 1.17 6.71 -6.17
N ARG A 113 1.36 6.82 -4.85
CA ARG A 113 0.37 6.41 -3.86
C ARG A 113 0.33 7.38 -2.70
N TRP A 114 -0.90 7.73 -2.30
CA TRP A 114 -1.21 8.50 -1.09
C TRP A 114 -2.03 7.64 -0.15
N PHE A 115 -1.82 7.80 1.17
CA PHE A 115 -2.56 7.10 2.20
C PHE A 115 -3.34 8.10 3.04
N TYR A 116 -4.61 7.80 3.31
CA TYR A 116 -5.50 8.63 4.13
C TYR A 116 -6.11 7.77 5.25
N PRO A 117 -5.38 7.57 6.37
CA PRO A 117 -5.94 6.82 7.50
C PRO A 117 -6.97 7.66 8.23
N ASP A 118 -8.03 7.02 8.77
CA ASP A 118 -9.04 7.72 9.55
C ASP A 118 -8.63 7.92 11.01
N ASP A 119 -7.64 7.15 11.50
CA ASP A 119 -7.08 7.29 12.84
C ASP A 119 -5.56 7.38 12.74
N MET A 120 -5.04 8.60 12.82
CA MET A 120 -3.60 8.84 12.66
C MET A 120 -2.79 8.25 13.82
N ALA A 121 -3.32 8.22 15.04
CA ALA A 121 -2.63 7.62 16.16
C ALA A 121 -2.48 6.10 15.97
N ALA A 122 -3.53 5.42 15.50
CA ALA A 122 -3.47 4.01 15.16
C ALA A 122 -2.50 3.77 14.00
N TRP A 123 -2.54 4.61 12.97
CA TRP A 123 -1.63 4.53 11.84
C TRP A 123 -0.16 4.59 12.29
N ASN A 124 0.18 5.57 13.13
CA ASN A 124 1.55 5.69 13.64
C ASN A 124 1.99 4.45 14.42
N ARG A 125 1.08 3.83 15.18
CA ARG A 125 1.40 2.63 15.95
C ARG A 125 1.68 1.41 15.09
N ILE A 126 1.10 1.33 13.90
CA ILE A 126 1.38 0.23 12.96
C ILE A 126 2.88 0.13 12.71
N PHE A 127 3.54 1.27 12.53
CA PHE A 127 4.95 1.36 12.13
C PHE A 127 5.92 1.57 13.29
N ALA A 128 5.43 1.81 14.48
CA ALA A 128 6.29 2.08 15.65
C ALA A 128 7.17 0.87 15.99
N ASP A 129 8.32 1.14 16.55
CA ASP A 129 9.22 0.07 17.03
C ASP A 129 8.74 -0.56 18.34
#